data_ed7a4506c00cde834a1f763bdfeacca9
#
_entry.id   ed7a4506c00cde834a1f763bdfeacca9
#
_cell.length_a   1.000
_cell.length_b   1.000
_cell.length_c   1.000
_cell.angle_alpha   90.00
_cell.angle_beta   90.00
_cell.angle_gamma   90.00
#
_symmetry.space_group_name_H-M   'P 1'
#
loop_
_entity.id
_entity.type
_entity.pdbx_description
1 polymer ?
#
loop_
_entity_poly.entity_id
_entity_poly.type
_entity_poly.pdbx_seq_one_letter_code
_entity_poly.pdbx_strand_id
1 'polypeptide(L)'
;MIRTILLGAAVVFVSSIAVFESLADQMGFTALQSVTTNLNGSGIRLAQPEADLSDPPPAFEVDPSNVGQPVTLFTYISDLGTNTGFPNSVGVDSGHADGVGARIYGMPFGLATNVAHVDSIDANSYYSNYVASDSLPDLGDAVINQSFTFGSEPGDGANQVTVSEQQQIDSQYDNYAVQNNTLFISAANNGGAVSPPATSYNCIGVGAFGALTNTGWGPTLDNGRCKPDINAPGTDTSTATAETSGATVLMMQAAARGDGGADIASAGDMRTVKALILNGAVKPVGWTNGAASPLDARYGAGVLNIFNAYEQLIGGQHGYSGSANVLLGAVHPPGTFSGPVNALHGWDFNTNTSTAFQDSINHYYFDVTNSSPGTVFTATATLVWNRAYNAAYMISPGTINNLDLFLYDASTGSLVASSVSTVDNVQHIYIPRLPAGRYDLQVWKAGGLGISSASETYALAFDYSSTELTVSESGGNVTLSWPLYPDGFGVEASPDLPSQQWTTNNLPPTVISGTTNVLTLSPTNSYEFFRLQRPDF
;
A
#
# COMPACT_ATOMS: atom_id res chain seq x y z
N MET A 1 -66.26 -1.08 -41.64
CA MET A 1 -65.51 0.03 -41.09
C MET A 1 -64.69 -0.51 -39.95
N ILE A 2 -63.45 -0.98 -40.25
CA ILE A 2 -62.53 -1.60 -39.28
C ILE A 2 -61.53 -0.51 -38.84
N ARG A 3 -61.55 -0.17 -37.58
CA ARG A 3 -60.49 0.74 -36.98
C ARG A 3 -59.39 -0.12 -36.44
N THR A 4 -58.24 0.00 -37.07
CA THR A 4 -56.98 -0.55 -36.58
C THR A 4 -56.42 0.41 -35.54
N ILE A 5 -56.18 -0.06 -34.30
CA ILE A 5 -55.46 0.67 -33.25
C ILE A 5 -54.02 0.23 -33.34
N LEU A 6 -53.12 1.14 -33.73
CA LEU A 6 -51.68 0.96 -33.57
C LEU A 6 -51.30 1.24 -32.11
N LEU A 7 -50.91 0.20 -31.39
CA LEU A 7 -50.16 0.36 -30.15
C LEU A 7 -48.70 0.65 -30.53
N GLY A 8 -48.24 1.88 -30.29
CA GLY A 8 -46.84 2.22 -30.34
C GLY A 8 -46.14 1.64 -29.12
N ALA A 9 -45.27 0.66 -29.33
CA ALA A 9 -44.31 0.22 -28.30
C ALA A 9 -43.27 1.31 -28.12
N ALA A 10 -43.34 2.02 -27.01
CA ALA A 10 -42.25 2.86 -26.55
C ALA A 10 -41.11 1.95 -26.09
N VAL A 11 -40.05 1.83 -26.89
CA VAL A 11 -38.79 1.22 -26.47
C VAL A 11 -38.11 2.22 -25.55
N VAL A 12 -38.21 2.00 -24.24
CA VAL A 12 -37.42 2.70 -23.26
C VAL A 12 -36.01 2.11 -23.35
N PHE A 13 -35.10 2.84 -23.99
CA PHE A 13 -33.67 2.61 -23.85
C PHE A 13 -33.31 2.96 -22.40
N VAL A 14 -33.24 1.98 -21.51
CA VAL A 14 -32.49 2.08 -20.28
C VAL A 14 -31.01 2.01 -20.70
N SER A 15 -30.40 3.18 -20.92
CA SER A 15 -28.96 3.26 -20.98
C SER A 15 -28.49 2.83 -19.60
N SER A 16 -27.88 1.65 -19.48
CA SER A 16 -27.06 1.27 -18.36
C SER A 16 -25.89 2.25 -18.34
N ILE A 17 -26.00 3.31 -17.55
CA ILE A 17 -24.86 4.12 -17.15
C ILE A 17 -24.08 3.17 -16.26
N ALA A 18 -23.03 2.55 -16.79
CA ALA A 18 -22.02 1.94 -15.95
C ALA A 18 -21.45 3.11 -15.11
N VAL A 19 -21.79 3.13 -13.84
CA VAL A 19 -21.14 4.04 -12.89
C VAL A 19 -19.75 3.47 -12.75
N PHE A 20 -18.79 4.06 -13.44
CA PHE A 20 -17.39 3.78 -13.18
C PHE A 20 -17.11 4.29 -11.77
N GLU A 21 -16.71 3.40 -10.91
CA GLU A 21 -16.20 3.74 -9.59
C GLU A 21 -15.07 4.78 -9.75
N SER A 22 -15.11 5.85 -8.98
CA SER A 22 -14.06 6.87 -9.06
C SER A 22 -12.73 6.28 -8.55
N LEU A 23 -11.59 6.83 -8.97
CA LEU A 23 -10.29 6.40 -8.44
C LEU A 23 -10.25 6.52 -6.91
N ALA A 24 -10.91 7.54 -6.35
CA ALA A 24 -11.04 7.76 -4.91
C ALA A 24 -11.80 6.61 -4.22
N ASP A 25 -12.89 6.11 -4.82
CA ASP A 25 -13.65 4.99 -4.28
C ASP A 25 -12.85 3.69 -4.35
N GLN A 26 -12.15 3.44 -5.45
CA GLN A 26 -11.30 2.26 -5.62
C GLN A 26 -10.17 2.16 -4.59
N MET A 27 -9.69 3.32 -4.08
CA MET A 27 -8.65 3.39 -3.06
C MET A 27 -9.19 3.47 -1.62
N GLY A 28 -10.51 3.40 -1.42
CA GLY A 28 -11.13 3.57 -0.11
C GLY A 28 -11.08 5.00 0.44
N PHE A 29 -10.77 6.01 -0.39
CA PHE A 29 -10.67 7.40 0.08
C PHE A 29 -12.03 7.96 0.48
N THR A 30 -13.09 7.63 -0.25
CA THR A 30 -14.46 8.02 0.11
C THR A 30 -14.88 7.39 1.44
N ALA A 31 -14.52 6.13 1.68
CA ALA A 31 -14.76 5.46 2.96
C ALA A 31 -13.98 6.16 4.10
N LEU A 32 -12.72 6.48 3.87
CA LEU A 32 -11.89 7.22 4.82
C LEU A 32 -12.51 8.58 5.18
N GLN A 33 -12.96 9.34 4.19
CA GLN A 33 -13.61 10.63 4.42
C GLN A 33 -14.93 10.52 5.19
N SER A 34 -15.61 9.38 5.13
CA SER A 34 -16.84 9.15 5.90
C SER A 34 -16.60 8.98 7.40
N VAL A 35 -15.41 8.53 7.79
CA VAL A 35 -15.02 8.33 9.21
C VAL A 35 -14.16 9.47 9.73
N THR A 36 -13.37 10.12 8.88
CA THR A 36 -12.53 11.26 9.26
C THR A 36 -12.39 12.26 8.11
N THR A 37 -12.99 13.45 8.28
CA THR A 37 -12.96 14.51 7.24
C THR A 37 -11.72 15.40 7.30
N ASN A 38 -10.86 15.22 8.30
CA ASN A 38 -9.74 16.14 8.60
C ASN A 38 -8.38 15.60 8.15
N LEU A 39 -8.35 14.49 7.42
CA LEU A 39 -7.14 14.00 6.77
C LEU A 39 -7.06 14.62 5.37
N ASN A 40 -6.13 15.55 5.21
CA ASN A 40 -5.93 16.32 3.99
C ASN A 40 -4.46 16.71 3.75
N GLY A 41 -3.52 16.08 4.46
CA GLY A 41 -2.08 16.32 4.35
C GLY A 41 -1.54 17.43 5.28
N SER A 42 -2.39 18.04 6.13
CA SER A 42 -1.97 19.15 6.97
C SER A 42 -0.77 18.81 7.87
N GLY A 43 0.24 19.66 7.85
CA GLY A 43 1.47 19.53 8.63
C GLY A 43 2.54 18.64 8.01
N ILE A 44 2.26 17.96 6.89
CA ILE A 44 3.21 17.08 6.21
C ILE A 44 3.86 17.82 5.03
N ARG A 45 5.19 17.72 4.93
CA ARG A 45 6.00 18.18 3.81
C ARG A 45 6.22 17.04 2.82
N LEU A 46 6.30 17.39 1.55
CA LEU A 46 6.48 16.47 0.42
C LEU A 46 7.53 17.03 -0.54
N ALA A 47 8.42 16.17 -1.04
CA ALA A 47 9.20 16.49 -2.23
C ALA A 47 8.62 15.82 -3.47
N GLN A 48 8.70 16.53 -4.59
CA GLN A 48 8.34 16.04 -5.92
C GLN A 48 9.51 16.26 -6.88
N PRO A 49 10.54 15.37 -6.82
CA PRO A 49 11.52 15.30 -7.90
C PRO A 49 10.86 14.89 -9.20
N GLU A 50 11.17 15.62 -10.28
CA GLU A 50 10.61 15.42 -11.62
C GLU A 50 11.72 15.29 -12.65
N ALA A 51 11.59 14.32 -13.58
CA ALA A 51 12.58 14.10 -14.61
C ALA A 51 12.61 15.28 -15.61
N ASP A 52 13.80 15.77 -15.87
CA ASP A 52 14.04 16.79 -16.89
C ASP A 52 13.82 16.21 -18.28
N LEU A 53 12.90 16.81 -19.02
CA LEU A 53 12.55 16.41 -20.38
C LEU A 53 13.03 17.44 -21.44
N SER A 54 13.79 18.46 -21.03
CA SER A 54 14.24 19.54 -21.91
C SER A 54 15.72 19.90 -21.69
N ASP A 55 16.29 20.59 -22.70
CA ASP A 55 17.56 21.32 -22.55
C ASP A 55 17.43 22.44 -21.52
N PRO A 56 18.56 22.91 -20.91
CA PRO A 56 18.53 23.99 -19.93
C PRO A 56 17.73 25.22 -20.37
N PRO A 57 16.85 25.78 -19.51
CA PRO A 57 16.57 25.37 -18.14
C PRO A 57 15.74 24.09 -18.08
N PRO A 58 15.95 23.24 -17.03
CA PRO A 58 15.25 21.96 -16.88
C PRO A 58 13.74 22.14 -16.70
N ALA A 59 12.93 21.25 -17.30
CA ALA A 59 11.47 21.26 -17.20
C ALA A 59 11.02 20.30 -16.07
N PHE A 60 10.88 20.82 -14.86
CA PHE A 60 10.48 20.03 -13.68
C PHE A 60 9.48 20.76 -12.78
N GLU A 61 9.27 22.06 -13.01
CA GLU A 61 8.48 22.89 -12.10
C GLU A 61 6.99 22.58 -12.20
N VAL A 62 6.32 22.63 -11.05
CA VAL A 62 4.86 22.65 -10.98
C VAL A 62 4.37 24.09 -11.11
N ASP A 63 3.47 24.36 -12.05
CA ASP A 63 2.75 25.64 -12.09
C ASP A 63 1.68 25.66 -10.98
N PRO A 64 1.79 26.54 -9.96
CA PRO A 64 0.83 26.64 -8.88
C PRO A 64 -0.61 26.84 -9.37
N SER A 65 -0.79 27.57 -10.49
CA SER A 65 -2.12 27.85 -11.04
C SER A 65 -2.77 26.62 -11.67
N ASN A 66 -1.97 25.72 -12.27
CA ASN A 66 -2.45 24.47 -12.87
C ASN A 66 -2.92 23.46 -11.84
N VAL A 67 -2.30 23.48 -10.65
CA VAL A 67 -2.71 22.62 -9.51
C VAL A 67 -3.63 23.34 -8.53
N GLY A 68 -3.99 24.60 -8.76
CA GLY A 68 -4.90 25.38 -7.91
C GLY A 68 -4.35 25.69 -6.51
N GLN A 69 -3.03 25.75 -6.37
CA GLN A 69 -2.34 25.99 -5.09
C GLN A 69 -1.64 27.37 -5.09
N PRO A 70 -1.43 27.99 -3.92
CA PRO A 70 -0.68 29.25 -3.84
C PRO A 70 0.82 29.01 -4.12
N VAL A 71 1.48 29.96 -4.77
CA VAL A 71 2.93 29.90 -5.05
C VAL A 71 3.77 29.72 -3.78
N THR A 72 3.31 30.22 -2.65
CA THR A 72 3.98 30.11 -1.34
C THR A 72 4.05 28.67 -0.80
N LEU A 73 3.34 27.74 -1.43
CA LEU A 73 3.44 26.31 -1.12
C LEU A 73 4.76 25.72 -1.59
N PHE A 74 5.40 26.31 -2.62
CA PHE A 74 6.48 25.68 -3.37
C PHE A 74 7.86 26.29 -3.10
N THR A 75 8.87 25.40 -3.10
CA THR A 75 10.28 25.76 -3.35
C THR A 75 10.75 24.99 -4.58
N TYR A 76 11.36 25.67 -5.54
CA TYR A 76 11.91 25.11 -6.78
C TYR A 76 13.41 24.95 -6.64
N ILE A 77 13.94 23.77 -6.95
CA ILE A 77 15.35 23.43 -6.72
C ILE A 77 15.93 22.72 -7.95
N SER A 78 17.06 23.25 -8.46
CA SER A 78 17.87 22.60 -9.48
C SER A 78 19.35 22.98 -9.31
N ASP A 79 20.22 22.49 -10.17
CA ASP A 79 21.64 22.91 -10.24
C ASP A 79 21.81 24.39 -10.56
N LEU A 80 20.76 25.05 -11.08
CA LEU A 80 20.77 26.50 -11.32
C LEU A 80 20.46 27.32 -10.06
N GLY A 81 20.09 26.66 -8.95
CA GLY A 81 19.82 27.27 -7.66
C GLY A 81 18.47 26.92 -7.05
N THR A 82 18.01 27.77 -6.12
CA THR A 82 16.74 27.62 -5.40
C THR A 82 15.91 28.89 -5.55
N ASN A 83 14.59 28.74 -5.77
CA ASN A 83 13.65 29.85 -5.89
C ASN A 83 12.30 29.51 -5.24
N THR A 84 11.56 30.52 -4.75
CA THR A 84 10.23 30.38 -4.17
C THR A 84 9.13 31.09 -4.95
N GLY A 85 9.48 31.72 -6.08
CA GLY A 85 8.55 32.36 -7.00
C GLY A 85 8.28 31.50 -8.23
N PHE A 86 7.19 31.78 -8.93
CA PHE A 86 6.86 31.16 -10.21
C PHE A 86 6.24 32.22 -11.14
N PRO A 87 6.60 32.27 -12.44
CA PRO A 87 7.76 31.60 -13.04
C PRO A 87 9.08 32.14 -12.51
N ASN A 88 10.16 31.38 -12.66
CA ASN A 88 11.46 31.75 -12.13
C ASN A 88 12.61 31.40 -13.10
N SER A 89 13.85 31.35 -12.63
CA SER A 89 15.04 31.13 -13.48
C SER A 89 15.76 29.80 -13.20
N VAL A 90 15.26 28.96 -12.27
CA VAL A 90 15.92 27.70 -11.93
C VAL A 90 15.34 26.51 -12.69
N GLY A 91 14.17 26.68 -13.30
CA GLY A 91 13.52 25.70 -14.16
C GLY A 91 12.46 26.32 -15.04
N VAL A 92 11.67 25.46 -15.66
CA VAL A 92 10.44 25.80 -16.38
C VAL A 92 9.34 24.81 -16.03
N ASP A 93 8.11 25.19 -16.32
CA ASP A 93 6.90 24.39 -16.17
C ASP A 93 7.01 23.01 -16.85
N SER A 94 6.53 21.99 -16.15
CA SER A 94 6.37 20.65 -16.67
C SER A 94 4.92 20.20 -16.55
N GLY A 95 4.24 20.00 -17.67
CA GLY A 95 2.87 19.49 -17.66
C GLY A 95 2.74 18.09 -17.02
N HIS A 96 3.83 17.30 -16.97
CA HIS A 96 3.87 16.04 -16.25
C HIS A 96 3.92 16.29 -14.73
N ALA A 97 4.76 17.23 -14.28
CA ALA A 97 4.82 17.63 -12.86
C ALA A 97 3.47 18.17 -12.37
N ASP A 98 2.79 18.97 -13.18
CA ASP A 98 1.43 19.45 -12.91
C ASP A 98 0.42 18.31 -12.76
N GLY A 99 0.45 17.35 -13.68
CA GLY A 99 -0.42 16.19 -13.66
C GLY A 99 -0.23 15.32 -12.41
N VAL A 100 1.01 15.14 -11.97
CA VAL A 100 1.39 14.44 -10.73
C VAL A 100 0.93 15.24 -9.51
N GLY A 101 1.29 16.52 -9.43
CA GLY A 101 0.91 17.41 -8.33
C GLY A 101 -0.59 17.56 -8.16
N ALA A 102 -1.34 17.63 -9.26
CA ALA A 102 -2.80 17.72 -9.26
C ALA A 102 -3.46 16.54 -8.51
N ARG A 103 -2.87 15.33 -8.58
CA ARG A 103 -3.38 14.12 -7.90
C ARG A 103 -3.00 14.08 -6.44
N ILE A 104 -1.80 14.53 -6.09
CA ILE A 104 -1.31 14.49 -4.71
C ILE A 104 -1.97 15.60 -3.89
N TYR A 105 -1.77 16.85 -4.28
CA TYR A 105 -2.15 18.03 -3.49
C TYR A 105 -2.98 19.07 -4.27
N GLY A 106 -3.31 18.82 -5.53
CA GLY A 106 -4.03 19.80 -6.36
C GLY A 106 -5.46 20.06 -5.86
N MET A 107 -5.87 21.31 -5.91
CA MET A 107 -7.22 21.71 -5.53
C MET A 107 -8.18 21.60 -6.74
N PRO A 108 -9.42 21.10 -6.55
CA PRO A 108 -9.99 20.59 -5.29
C PRO A 108 -9.91 19.05 -5.16
N PHE A 109 -9.26 18.32 -6.04
CA PHE A 109 -9.44 16.86 -6.21
C PHE A 109 -8.24 16.01 -5.77
N GLY A 110 -7.11 16.61 -5.41
CA GLY A 110 -5.96 15.88 -4.86
C GLY A 110 -6.30 15.25 -3.51
N LEU A 111 -5.62 14.15 -3.16
CA LEU A 111 -5.86 13.43 -1.91
C LEU A 111 -5.43 14.24 -0.69
N ALA A 112 -4.31 14.96 -0.78
CA ALA A 112 -3.66 15.67 0.32
C ALA A 112 -3.59 17.19 0.05
N THR A 113 -4.74 17.82 -0.18
CA THR A 113 -4.86 19.21 -0.66
C THR A 113 -4.31 20.29 0.27
N ASN A 114 -3.93 19.95 1.50
CA ASN A 114 -3.45 20.90 2.51
C ASN A 114 -2.05 20.54 3.05
N VAL A 115 -1.19 19.95 2.21
CA VAL A 115 0.22 19.70 2.58
C VAL A 115 0.89 20.99 3.03
N ALA A 116 1.84 20.88 3.97
CA ALA A 116 2.49 22.04 4.55
C ALA A 116 3.47 22.73 3.60
N HIS A 117 4.09 21.95 2.71
CA HIS A 117 5.08 22.43 1.75
C HIS A 117 5.35 21.40 0.66
N VAL A 118 5.77 21.87 -0.52
CA VAL A 118 6.21 21.05 -1.65
C VAL A 118 7.56 21.56 -2.14
N ASP A 119 8.57 20.70 -2.04
CA ASP A 119 9.85 20.91 -2.72
C ASP A 119 9.75 20.31 -4.13
N SER A 120 9.60 21.17 -5.16
CA SER A 120 9.59 20.82 -6.58
C SER A 120 11.04 20.82 -7.06
N ILE A 121 11.57 19.65 -7.46
CA ILE A 121 13.01 19.48 -7.64
C ILE A 121 13.31 18.85 -9.00
N ASP A 122 14.34 19.32 -9.71
CA ASP A 122 14.91 18.58 -10.84
C ASP A 122 15.48 17.24 -10.35
N ALA A 123 15.04 16.13 -10.95
CA ALA A 123 15.38 14.77 -10.49
C ALA A 123 16.89 14.47 -10.55
N ASN A 124 17.61 15.02 -11.55
CA ASN A 124 19.06 14.84 -11.64
C ASN A 124 19.78 15.58 -10.51
N SER A 125 19.37 16.82 -10.23
CA SER A 125 19.86 17.62 -9.11
C SER A 125 19.50 16.96 -7.78
N TYR A 126 18.30 16.41 -7.63
CA TYR A 126 17.91 15.67 -6.42
C TYR A 126 18.79 14.46 -6.18
N TYR A 127 18.97 13.63 -7.21
CA TYR A 127 19.82 12.46 -7.08
C TYR A 127 21.26 12.82 -6.72
N SER A 128 21.86 13.78 -7.45
CA SER A 128 23.27 14.13 -7.30
C SER A 128 23.58 14.85 -5.99
N ASN A 129 22.71 15.77 -5.56
CA ASN A 129 22.99 16.68 -4.45
C ASN A 129 22.43 16.18 -3.12
N TYR A 130 21.49 15.25 -3.14
CA TYR A 130 20.83 14.71 -1.94
C TYR A 130 21.07 13.21 -1.78
N VAL A 131 20.56 12.38 -2.70
CA VAL A 131 20.55 10.92 -2.56
C VAL A 131 21.94 10.31 -2.71
N ALA A 132 22.72 10.74 -3.69
CA ALA A 132 24.09 10.28 -3.94
C ALA A 132 25.16 11.13 -3.24
N SER A 133 24.76 12.13 -2.46
CA SER A 133 25.67 13.01 -1.73
C SER A 133 26.22 12.35 -0.48
N ASP A 134 27.51 12.56 -0.21
CA ASP A 134 28.15 12.09 1.03
C ASP A 134 27.54 12.69 2.30
N SER A 135 26.96 13.89 2.22
CA SER A 135 26.39 14.62 3.34
C SER A 135 24.92 14.30 3.61
N LEU A 136 24.23 13.67 2.63
CA LEU A 136 22.81 13.31 2.68
C LEU A 136 21.92 14.44 3.26
N PRO A 137 21.88 15.63 2.63
CA PRO A 137 21.13 16.76 3.17
C PRO A 137 19.65 16.40 3.35
N ASP A 138 19.09 16.70 4.52
CA ASP A 138 17.68 16.48 4.81
C ASP A 138 16.86 17.71 4.41
N LEU A 139 15.84 17.50 3.57
CA LEU A 139 14.84 18.53 3.21
C LEU A 139 13.72 18.62 4.25
N GLY A 140 13.61 17.62 5.14
CA GLY A 140 12.52 17.49 6.11
C GLY A 140 11.21 17.00 5.50
N ASP A 141 11.26 16.40 4.31
CA ASP A 141 10.10 15.84 3.63
C ASP A 141 9.84 14.40 4.10
N ALA A 142 8.63 14.14 4.59
CA ALA A 142 8.24 12.82 5.07
C ALA A 142 7.97 11.84 3.92
N VAL A 143 7.54 12.36 2.77
CA VAL A 143 7.19 11.59 1.57
C VAL A 143 7.88 12.20 0.35
N ILE A 144 8.43 11.34 -0.50
CA ILE A 144 9.05 11.79 -1.75
C ILE A 144 8.43 11.03 -2.91
N ASN A 145 7.70 11.77 -3.76
CA ASN A 145 7.09 11.22 -4.97
C ASN A 145 8.10 11.15 -6.11
N GLN A 146 8.24 9.99 -6.74
CA GLN A 146 9.14 9.78 -7.85
C GLN A 146 8.40 9.13 -9.03
N SER A 147 7.75 9.97 -9.82
CA SER A 147 7.02 9.55 -11.03
C SER A 147 7.94 9.46 -12.25
N PHE A 148 9.14 8.93 -12.05
CA PHE A 148 10.16 8.68 -13.07
C PHE A 148 10.95 7.41 -12.78
N THR A 149 11.76 6.97 -13.74
CA THR A 149 12.67 5.83 -13.59
C THR A 149 14.06 6.16 -14.13
N PHE A 150 15.07 5.48 -13.61
CA PHE A 150 16.41 5.50 -14.21
C PHE A 150 16.47 4.54 -15.40
N GLY A 151 17.17 4.93 -16.44
CA GLY A 151 17.27 4.21 -17.71
C GLY A 151 16.33 4.76 -18.78
N SER A 152 16.40 4.20 -19.98
CA SER A 152 15.53 4.63 -21.07
C SER A 152 14.16 3.99 -21.02
N GLU A 153 13.16 4.66 -21.54
CA GLU A 153 11.81 4.15 -21.76
C GLU A 153 11.82 2.83 -22.55
N PRO A 154 10.88 1.90 -22.27
CA PRO A 154 10.75 0.67 -23.03
C PRO A 154 10.52 0.98 -24.53
N GLY A 155 11.46 0.58 -25.37
CA GLY A 155 11.42 0.78 -26.82
C GLY A 155 12.60 1.54 -27.42
N ASP A 156 13.34 2.31 -26.64
CA ASP A 156 14.48 3.09 -27.11
C ASP A 156 15.76 2.27 -27.39
N GLY A 157 15.77 0.99 -27.03
CA GLY A 157 16.83 0.04 -27.41
C GLY A 157 18.23 0.31 -26.88
N ALA A 158 18.43 1.39 -26.14
CA ALA A 158 19.72 1.80 -25.60
C ALA A 158 19.56 2.21 -24.13
N ASN A 159 20.39 1.69 -23.24
CA ASN A 159 20.55 2.10 -21.84
C ASN A 159 19.51 1.57 -20.83
N GLN A 160 19.23 0.27 -20.86
CA GLN A 160 18.71 -0.36 -19.65
C GLN A 160 19.77 -0.26 -18.54
N VAL A 161 19.35 0.10 -17.34
CA VAL A 161 20.21 0.10 -16.16
C VAL A 161 20.78 -1.31 -15.97
N THR A 162 22.09 -1.42 -15.85
CA THR A 162 22.75 -2.69 -15.55
C THR A 162 22.47 -3.11 -14.10
N VAL A 163 22.65 -4.40 -13.80
CA VAL A 163 22.49 -4.91 -12.42
C VAL A 163 23.37 -4.13 -11.43
N SER A 164 24.60 -3.77 -11.82
CA SER A 164 25.51 -3.02 -10.95
C SER A 164 25.05 -1.58 -10.71
N GLU A 165 24.53 -0.92 -11.74
CA GLU A 165 23.95 0.43 -11.61
C GLU A 165 22.69 0.41 -10.76
N GLN A 166 21.79 -0.57 -10.98
CA GLN A 166 20.62 -0.77 -10.12
C GLN A 166 21.03 -0.92 -8.66
N GLN A 167 21.98 -1.80 -8.34
CA GLN A 167 22.43 -2.02 -6.97
C GLN A 167 23.04 -0.76 -6.34
N GLN A 168 23.75 0.04 -7.12
CA GLN A 168 24.31 1.31 -6.66
C GLN A 168 23.20 2.31 -6.34
N ILE A 169 22.27 2.54 -7.28
CA ILE A 169 21.14 3.45 -7.11
C ILE A 169 20.30 3.02 -5.91
N ASP A 170 19.89 1.75 -5.87
CA ASP A 170 19.10 1.18 -4.77
C ASP A 170 19.78 1.40 -3.41
N SER A 171 21.12 1.23 -3.33
CA SER A 171 21.87 1.43 -2.09
C SER A 171 21.85 2.88 -1.63
N GLN A 172 21.96 3.83 -2.54
CA GLN A 172 21.94 5.25 -2.25
C GLN A 172 20.56 5.72 -1.77
N TYR A 173 19.50 5.29 -2.46
CA TYR A 173 18.12 5.56 -2.03
C TYR A 173 17.80 4.94 -0.67
N ASP A 174 18.19 3.68 -0.44
CA ASP A 174 17.97 3.00 0.84
C ASP A 174 18.69 3.71 1.98
N ASN A 175 19.92 4.20 1.74
CA ASN A 175 20.68 4.97 2.72
C ASN A 175 19.99 6.29 3.06
N TYR A 176 19.62 7.07 2.04
CA TYR A 176 18.93 8.35 2.23
C TYR A 176 17.64 8.16 3.02
N ALA A 177 16.84 7.15 2.66
CA ALA A 177 15.60 6.82 3.33
C ALA A 177 15.80 6.54 4.84
N VAL A 178 16.79 5.74 5.18
CA VAL A 178 17.07 5.38 6.60
C VAL A 178 17.60 6.58 7.38
N GLN A 179 18.52 7.37 6.81
CA GLN A 179 19.13 8.49 7.50
C GLN A 179 18.14 9.62 7.81
N ASN A 180 17.18 9.85 6.91
CA ASN A 180 16.23 10.95 7.01
C ASN A 180 14.82 10.51 7.44
N ASN A 181 14.60 9.21 7.66
CA ASN A 181 13.29 8.62 7.94
C ASN A 181 12.21 9.11 6.95
N THR A 182 12.53 9.09 5.66
CA THR A 182 11.66 9.52 4.57
C THR A 182 11.21 8.34 3.73
N LEU A 183 9.96 8.33 3.28
CA LEU A 183 9.41 7.25 2.47
C LEU A 183 9.33 7.65 1.00
N PHE A 184 10.11 6.97 0.17
CA PHE A 184 10.06 7.09 -1.28
C PHE A 184 8.88 6.30 -1.85
N ILE A 185 8.11 6.95 -2.70
CA ILE A 185 7.02 6.34 -3.49
C ILE A 185 7.44 6.46 -4.94
N SER A 186 7.72 5.33 -5.58
CA SER A 186 8.46 5.31 -6.84
C SER A 186 7.75 4.50 -7.93
N ALA A 187 7.66 5.07 -9.14
CA ALA A 187 7.02 4.44 -10.29
C ALA A 187 7.77 3.18 -10.75
N ALA A 188 7.05 2.07 -10.94
CA ALA A 188 7.64 0.78 -11.31
C ALA A 188 8.14 0.70 -12.76
N ASN A 189 7.89 1.69 -13.59
CA ASN A 189 8.08 1.76 -15.04
C ASN A 189 6.79 1.50 -15.83
N ASN A 190 6.68 2.08 -17.03
CA ASN A 190 5.53 1.94 -17.93
C ASN A 190 5.68 0.75 -18.89
N GLY A 191 6.03 -0.41 -18.35
CA GLY A 191 6.17 -1.67 -19.08
C GLY A 191 7.52 -2.35 -18.84
N GLY A 192 7.63 -3.63 -19.18
CA GLY A 192 8.84 -4.41 -18.97
C GLY A 192 9.16 -4.71 -17.51
N ALA A 193 10.44 -4.72 -17.15
CA ALA A 193 10.88 -4.93 -15.77
C ALA A 193 10.75 -3.66 -14.92
N VAL A 194 10.63 -3.85 -13.62
CA VAL A 194 10.69 -2.74 -12.67
C VAL A 194 12.10 -2.13 -12.69
N SER A 195 12.17 -0.79 -12.72
CA SER A 195 13.42 -0.04 -12.80
C SER A 195 13.66 0.79 -11.53
N PRO A 196 14.94 1.13 -11.20
CA PRO A 196 15.20 2.07 -10.13
C PRO A 196 14.50 3.43 -10.39
N PRO A 197 14.08 4.15 -9.33
CA PRO A 197 14.32 3.88 -7.92
C PRO A 197 13.32 2.91 -7.28
N ALA A 198 12.30 2.43 -8.01
CA ALA A 198 11.28 1.52 -7.48
C ALA A 198 11.83 0.15 -7.05
N THR A 199 13.00 -0.24 -7.51
CA THR A 199 13.70 -1.46 -7.10
C THR A 199 14.35 -1.35 -5.73
N SER A 200 14.49 -0.16 -5.13
CA SER A 200 15.05 0.02 -3.79
C SER A 200 14.27 -0.75 -2.73
N TYR A 201 14.95 -1.21 -1.67
CA TYR A 201 14.32 -1.97 -0.58
C TYR A 201 13.43 -1.10 0.30
N ASN A 202 13.92 0.10 0.63
CA ASN A 202 13.30 1.00 1.60
C ASN A 202 12.33 1.99 0.96
N CYS A 203 11.83 1.70 -0.24
CA CYS A 203 10.79 2.46 -0.94
C CYS A 203 9.49 1.66 -1.05
N ILE A 204 8.44 2.29 -1.54
CA ILE A 204 7.27 1.63 -2.12
C ILE A 204 7.33 1.76 -3.63
N GLY A 205 7.61 0.67 -4.33
CA GLY A 205 7.53 0.60 -5.79
C GLY A 205 6.07 0.40 -6.23
N VAL A 206 5.57 1.26 -7.10
CA VAL A 206 4.14 1.35 -7.45
C VAL A 206 3.89 0.97 -8.89
N GLY A 207 3.06 -0.06 -9.09
CA GLY A 207 2.49 -0.43 -10.39
C GLY A 207 1.14 0.24 -10.63
N ALA A 208 0.74 0.34 -11.90
CA ALA A 208 -0.56 0.90 -12.28
C ALA A 208 -1.62 -0.20 -12.39
N PHE A 209 -2.66 -0.10 -11.56
CA PHE A 209 -3.88 -0.91 -11.68
C PHE A 209 -4.83 -0.22 -12.68
N GLY A 210 -5.40 -0.99 -13.62
CA GLY A 210 -6.19 -0.42 -14.73
C GLY A 210 -5.40 -0.27 -16.04
N ALA A 211 -4.06 -0.20 -15.98
CA ALA A 211 -3.17 -0.14 -17.13
C ALA A 211 -2.14 -1.29 -17.12
N LEU A 212 -2.60 -2.51 -16.89
CA LEU A 212 -1.75 -3.70 -16.66
C LEU A 212 -0.83 -4.07 -17.83
N THR A 213 -1.05 -3.53 -19.02
CA THR A 213 -0.15 -3.65 -20.17
C THR A 213 0.91 -2.55 -20.22
N ASN A 214 0.77 -1.54 -19.37
CA ASN A 214 1.62 -0.35 -19.32
C ASN A 214 2.16 -0.13 -17.91
N THR A 215 2.60 -1.19 -17.25
CA THR A 215 3.22 -1.17 -15.93
C THR A 215 4.40 -2.14 -15.89
N GLY A 216 5.49 -1.76 -15.24
CA GLY A 216 6.60 -2.66 -14.94
C GLY A 216 6.23 -3.65 -13.85
N TRP A 217 6.66 -4.90 -13.98
CA TRP A 217 6.41 -5.96 -13.02
C TRP A 217 7.43 -7.08 -13.10
N GLY A 218 7.42 -7.94 -12.10
CA GLY A 218 8.28 -9.11 -12.03
C GLY A 218 9.46 -8.92 -11.08
N PRO A 219 10.28 -9.96 -10.91
CA PRO A 219 11.39 -9.92 -9.99
C PRO A 219 12.45 -8.90 -10.42
N THR A 220 13.14 -8.31 -9.45
CA THR A 220 14.28 -7.43 -9.73
C THR A 220 15.43 -8.19 -10.39
N LEU A 221 16.23 -7.50 -11.20
CA LEU A 221 17.30 -8.12 -11.99
C LEU A 221 18.50 -8.56 -11.15
N ASP A 222 18.69 -7.99 -9.97
CA ASP A 222 19.87 -8.25 -9.12
C ASP A 222 19.77 -9.55 -8.33
N ASN A 223 18.65 -9.80 -7.64
CA ASN A 223 18.50 -10.96 -6.76
C ASN A 223 17.07 -11.54 -6.73
N GLY A 224 16.16 -11.06 -7.57
CA GLY A 224 14.83 -11.63 -7.73
C GLY A 224 13.81 -11.20 -6.67
N ARG A 225 13.96 -10.01 -6.06
CA ARG A 225 12.96 -9.48 -5.13
C ARG A 225 11.61 -9.25 -5.80
N CYS A 226 10.55 -9.40 -5.02
CA CYS A 226 9.19 -9.09 -5.47
C CYS A 226 9.01 -7.58 -5.65
N LYS A 227 8.67 -7.16 -6.87
CA LYS A 227 8.32 -5.79 -7.23
C LYS A 227 7.27 -5.80 -8.36
N PRO A 228 6.32 -4.82 -8.42
CA PRO A 228 6.17 -3.69 -7.50
C PRO A 228 5.78 -4.14 -6.09
N ASP A 229 5.88 -3.22 -5.10
CA ASP A 229 5.39 -3.50 -3.73
C ASP A 229 3.87 -3.45 -3.66
N ILE A 230 3.23 -2.58 -4.47
CA ILE A 230 1.78 -2.36 -4.51
C ILE A 230 1.36 -1.84 -5.88
N ASN A 231 0.09 -1.99 -6.22
CA ASN A 231 -0.52 -1.27 -7.34
C ASN A 231 -1.51 -0.23 -6.83
N ALA A 232 -1.65 0.87 -7.55
CA ALA A 232 -2.71 1.84 -7.31
C ALA A 232 -3.47 2.13 -8.61
N PRO A 233 -4.74 2.57 -8.55
CA PRO A 233 -5.49 2.97 -9.72
C PRO A 233 -4.77 4.05 -10.51
N GLY A 234 -4.66 3.87 -11.82
CA GLY A 234 -3.98 4.82 -12.69
C GLY A 234 -3.91 4.37 -14.14
N THR A 235 -3.73 5.31 -15.05
CA THR A 235 -3.55 5.04 -16.49
C THR A 235 -2.11 4.65 -16.83
N ASP A 236 -1.18 4.94 -15.91
CA ASP A 236 0.25 4.68 -15.98
C ASP A 236 0.84 4.67 -14.57
N THR A 237 2.12 4.32 -14.44
CA THR A 237 2.76 4.24 -13.14
C THR A 237 3.02 5.61 -12.50
N SER A 238 3.19 6.68 -13.28
CA SER A 238 3.31 8.04 -12.75
C SER A 238 2.05 8.47 -12.01
N THR A 239 0.88 8.21 -12.61
CA THR A 239 -0.44 8.45 -12.02
C THR A 239 -0.64 7.63 -10.73
N ALA A 240 -0.38 6.32 -10.79
CA ALA A 240 -0.53 5.42 -9.64
C ALA A 240 0.41 5.80 -8.47
N THR A 241 1.63 6.26 -8.80
CA THR A 241 2.61 6.74 -7.81
C THR A 241 2.12 8.00 -7.13
N ALA A 242 1.54 8.95 -7.88
CA ALA A 242 0.96 10.17 -7.32
C ALA A 242 -0.19 9.86 -6.35
N GLU A 243 -1.10 8.95 -6.71
CA GLU A 243 -2.19 8.50 -5.82
C GLU A 243 -1.64 7.85 -4.54
N THR A 244 -0.61 6.99 -4.67
CA THR A 244 0.03 6.34 -3.52
C THR A 244 0.77 7.35 -2.64
N SER A 245 1.40 8.38 -3.23
CA SER A 245 2.05 9.46 -2.48
C SER A 245 1.04 10.27 -1.68
N GLY A 246 -0.08 10.65 -2.29
CA GLY A 246 -1.17 11.34 -1.59
C GLY A 246 -1.71 10.52 -0.41
N ALA A 247 -1.98 9.24 -0.62
CA ALA A 247 -2.40 8.32 0.43
C ALA A 247 -1.35 8.20 1.55
N THR A 248 -0.07 8.12 1.20
CA THR A 248 1.04 8.08 2.17
C THR A 248 1.11 9.34 3.02
N VAL A 249 0.94 10.53 2.41
CA VAL A 249 0.86 11.80 3.12
C VAL A 249 -0.28 11.80 4.15
N LEU A 250 -1.44 11.25 3.81
CA LEU A 250 -2.57 11.13 4.75
C LEU A 250 -2.22 10.20 5.92
N MET A 251 -1.54 9.08 5.67
CA MET A 251 -1.09 8.16 6.73
C MET A 251 -0.06 8.82 7.65
N MET A 252 0.89 9.58 7.11
CA MET A 252 1.86 10.35 7.90
C MET A 252 1.16 11.41 8.77
N GLN A 253 0.15 12.10 8.23
CA GLN A 253 -0.66 13.03 9.01
C GLN A 253 -1.42 12.32 10.14
N ALA A 254 -2.05 11.19 9.87
CA ALA A 254 -2.78 10.41 10.87
C ALA A 254 -1.84 9.96 12.01
N ALA A 255 -0.66 9.47 11.67
CA ALA A 255 0.37 9.10 12.65
C ALA A 255 0.81 10.32 13.50
N ALA A 256 1.14 11.44 12.85
CA ALA A 256 1.60 12.65 13.50
C ALA A 256 0.56 13.26 14.46
N ARG A 257 -0.74 13.13 14.18
CA ARG A 257 -1.80 13.60 15.06
C ARG A 257 -2.15 12.61 16.19
N GLY A 258 -1.51 11.43 16.21
CA GLY A 258 -1.67 10.43 17.27
C GLY A 258 -2.86 9.48 17.08
N ASP A 259 -3.40 9.34 15.86
CA ASP A 259 -4.50 8.41 15.58
C ASP A 259 -4.08 6.95 15.86
N GLY A 260 -2.82 6.60 15.65
CA GLY A 260 -2.26 5.29 15.95
C GLY A 260 -1.88 5.05 17.41
N GLY A 261 -2.11 6.03 18.30
CA GLY A 261 -1.75 5.96 19.71
C GLY A 261 -0.69 6.98 20.13
N ALA A 262 -0.17 6.83 21.34
CA ALA A 262 0.73 7.81 21.94
C ALA A 262 2.15 7.81 21.34
N ASP A 263 2.60 6.70 20.76
CA ASP A 263 3.92 6.59 20.11
C ASP A 263 3.83 7.04 18.65
N ILE A 264 3.73 8.36 18.47
CA ILE A 264 3.63 8.99 17.14
C ILE A 264 4.89 8.80 16.30
N ALA A 265 6.05 8.63 16.94
CA ALA A 265 7.32 8.42 16.24
C ALA A 265 7.34 7.04 15.56
N SER A 266 6.99 5.98 16.28
CA SER A 266 6.87 4.63 15.71
C SER A 266 5.71 4.51 14.73
N ALA A 267 4.59 5.21 14.96
CA ALA A 267 3.46 5.24 14.03
C ALA A 267 3.83 5.90 12.68
N GLY A 268 4.63 6.98 12.72
CA GLY A 268 5.11 7.72 11.55
C GLY A 268 6.44 7.22 10.99
N ASP A 269 7.01 6.14 11.53
CA ASP A 269 8.21 5.52 10.93
C ASP A 269 7.91 4.97 9.54
N MET A 270 8.83 5.17 8.61
CA MET A 270 8.66 4.76 7.21
C MET A 270 8.30 3.27 7.06
N ARG A 271 8.82 2.39 7.94
CA ARG A 271 8.51 0.95 7.96
C ARG A 271 7.07 0.68 8.38
N THR A 272 6.59 1.40 9.40
CA THR A 272 5.21 1.27 9.88
C THR A 272 4.22 1.70 8.83
N VAL A 273 4.43 2.87 8.22
CA VAL A 273 3.55 3.38 7.15
C VAL A 273 3.58 2.44 5.95
N LYS A 274 4.76 1.95 5.52
CA LYS A 274 4.86 0.95 4.45
C LYS A 274 4.12 -0.33 4.82
N ALA A 275 4.30 -0.88 6.02
CA ALA A 275 3.63 -2.10 6.46
C ALA A 275 2.10 -1.96 6.44
N LEU A 276 1.57 -0.84 6.93
CA LEU A 276 0.13 -0.55 6.94
C LEU A 276 -0.45 -0.42 5.53
N ILE A 277 0.22 0.32 4.63
CA ILE A 277 -0.20 0.47 3.23
C ILE A 277 -0.24 -0.89 2.52
N LEU A 278 0.79 -1.70 2.68
CA LEU A 278 0.84 -3.03 2.04
C LEU A 278 -0.17 -3.99 2.65
N ASN A 279 -0.36 -3.97 3.97
CA ASN A 279 -1.29 -4.87 4.65
C ASN A 279 -2.74 -4.54 4.35
N GLY A 280 -3.07 -3.25 4.19
CA GLY A 280 -4.41 -2.76 3.85
C GLY A 280 -4.82 -3.02 2.39
N ALA A 281 -3.89 -3.41 1.52
CA ALA A 281 -4.14 -3.58 0.09
C ALA A 281 -5.17 -4.68 -0.22
N VAL A 282 -6.10 -4.36 -1.13
CA VAL A 282 -7.15 -5.30 -1.60
C VAL A 282 -6.57 -6.25 -2.64
N LYS A 283 -6.79 -7.55 -2.48
CA LYS A 283 -6.27 -8.57 -3.39
C LYS A 283 -7.18 -8.68 -4.62
N PRO A 284 -6.73 -8.31 -5.83
CA PRO A 284 -7.50 -8.47 -7.05
C PRO A 284 -7.60 -9.94 -7.48
N VAL A 285 -8.52 -10.22 -8.40
CA VAL A 285 -8.66 -11.56 -8.98
C VAL A 285 -7.35 -12.01 -9.62
N GLY A 286 -6.98 -13.25 -9.34
CA GLY A 286 -5.72 -13.82 -9.83
C GLY A 286 -4.48 -13.44 -9.02
N TRP A 287 -4.62 -12.64 -7.96
CA TRP A 287 -3.52 -12.37 -7.04
C TRP A 287 -3.04 -13.66 -6.36
N THR A 288 -1.73 -13.85 -6.32
CA THR A 288 -1.10 -15.03 -5.72
C THR A 288 0.21 -14.65 -5.04
N ASN A 289 0.54 -15.35 -3.97
CA ASN A 289 1.86 -15.31 -3.36
C ASN A 289 2.31 -16.71 -2.91
N GLY A 290 3.51 -16.80 -2.38
CA GLY A 290 4.05 -18.05 -1.84
C GLY A 290 5.06 -17.79 -0.73
N ALA A 291 5.47 -18.84 -0.03
CA ALA A 291 6.37 -18.69 1.12
C ALA A 291 7.69 -17.99 0.75
N ALA A 292 8.25 -18.24 -0.41
CA ALA A 292 9.50 -17.61 -0.90
C ALA A 292 9.26 -16.37 -1.79
N SER A 293 8.01 -16.04 -2.09
CA SER A 293 7.62 -14.89 -2.89
C SER A 293 6.50 -14.16 -2.15
N PRO A 294 6.84 -13.27 -1.21
CA PRO A 294 5.88 -12.71 -0.27
C PRO A 294 4.78 -11.90 -0.94
N LEU A 295 5.04 -11.30 -2.08
CA LEU A 295 4.11 -10.48 -2.83
C LEU A 295 3.84 -11.10 -4.20
N ASP A 296 2.69 -10.76 -4.79
CA ASP A 296 2.38 -11.12 -6.17
C ASP A 296 3.33 -10.41 -7.13
N ALA A 297 3.84 -11.15 -8.13
CA ALA A 297 4.82 -10.61 -9.07
C ALA A 297 4.29 -9.44 -9.92
N ARG A 298 2.97 -9.31 -10.08
CA ARG A 298 2.32 -8.29 -10.91
C ARG A 298 1.62 -7.22 -10.08
N TYR A 299 0.99 -7.63 -8.98
CA TYR A 299 0.13 -6.78 -8.17
C TYR A 299 0.79 -6.34 -6.86
N GLY A 300 1.99 -6.84 -6.55
CA GLY A 300 2.60 -6.60 -5.26
C GLY A 300 1.75 -7.12 -4.11
N ALA A 301 1.52 -6.31 -3.10
CA ALA A 301 0.59 -6.62 -2.01
C ALA A 301 -0.89 -6.60 -2.42
N GLY A 302 -1.21 -6.01 -3.57
CA GLY A 302 -2.57 -5.83 -4.08
C GLY A 302 -2.82 -4.40 -4.57
N VAL A 303 -4.06 -3.98 -4.57
CA VAL A 303 -4.49 -2.61 -4.92
C VAL A 303 -4.57 -1.77 -3.65
N LEU A 304 -3.99 -0.59 -3.68
CA LEU A 304 -4.00 0.38 -2.58
C LEU A 304 -5.42 0.60 -2.04
N ASN A 305 -5.55 0.50 -0.71
CA ASN A 305 -6.75 0.93 -0.01
C ASN A 305 -6.36 1.68 1.27
N ILE A 306 -6.49 3.00 1.23
CA ILE A 306 -6.08 3.89 2.31
C ILE A 306 -6.97 3.76 3.55
N PHE A 307 -8.26 3.42 3.38
CA PHE A 307 -9.15 3.23 4.51
C PHE A 307 -8.76 2.02 5.34
N ASN A 308 -8.47 0.89 4.69
CA ASN A 308 -7.99 -0.30 5.41
C ASN A 308 -6.67 -0.04 6.14
N ALA A 309 -5.73 0.70 5.51
CA ALA A 309 -4.47 1.07 6.16
C ALA A 309 -4.72 1.98 7.39
N TYR A 310 -5.63 2.94 7.28
CA TYR A 310 -6.00 3.84 8.36
C TYR A 310 -6.68 3.10 9.51
N GLU A 311 -7.63 2.20 9.24
CA GLU A 311 -8.30 1.41 10.28
C GLU A 311 -7.30 0.53 11.05
N GLN A 312 -6.30 -0.02 10.38
CA GLN A 312 -5.23 -0.77 11.05
C GLN A 312 -4.33 0.17 11.89
N LEU A 313 -4.05 1.38 11.43
CA LEU A 313 -3.32 2.37 12.22
C LEU A 313 -4.08 2.69 13.52
N ILE A 314 -5.38 3.03 13.44
CA ILE A 314 -6.21 3.36 14.61
C ILE A 314 -6.52 2.14 15.48
N GLY A 315 -6.33 0.92 14.99
CA GLY A 315 -6.34 -0.29 15.79
C GLY A 315 -5.28 -0.26 16.89
N GLY A 316 -4.26 0.58 16.73
CA GLY A 316 -3.25 0.91 17.73
C GLY A 316 -2.03 -0.01 17.70
N GLN A 317 -1.02 0.39 18.46
CA GLN A 317 0.20 -0.39 18.62
C GLN A 317 -0.01 -1.55 19.60
N HIS A 318 0.37 -2.76 19.19
CA HIS A 318 0.27 -3.98 19.98
C HIS A 318 1.59 -4.72 19.97
N GLY A 319 2.32 -4.68 21.07
CA GLY A 319 3.59 -5.38 21.24
C GLY A 319 3.44 -6.90 21.21
N TYR A 320 4.56 -7.58 21.03
CA TYR A 320 4.57 -9.04 21.06
C TYR A 320 4.09 -9.60 22.42
N SER A 321 3.40 -10.74 22.38
CA SER A 321 2.87 -11.44 23.56
C SER A 321 3.97 -12.12 24.39
N GLY A 322 5.09 -12.45 23.77
CA GLY A 322 6.26 -13.06 24.37
C GLY A 322 7.39 -13.24 23.37
N SER A 323 8.60 -13.50 23.84
CA SER A 323 9.75 -13.79 22.98
C SER A 323 10.49 -15.04 23.45
N ALA A 324 11.16 -15.71 22.51
CA ALA A 324 11.98 -16.88 22.79
C ALA A 324 13.24 -16.90 21.92
N ASN A 325 14.34 -17.43 22.47
CA ASN A 325 15.51 -17.78 21.69
C ASN A 325 15.56 -19.30 21.53
N VAL A 326 15.82 -19.76 20.31
CA VAL A 326 15.87 -21.18 19.95
C VAL A 326 17.17 -21.51 19.22
N LEU A 327 17.62 -22.76 19.36
CA LEU A 327 18.84 -23.21 18.67
C LEU A 327 18.66 -23.11 17.15
N LEU A 328 19.74 -22.76 16.45
CA LEU A 328 19.75 -22.69 14.98
C LEU A 328 19.22 -23.98 14.36
N GLY A 329 18.31 -23.83 13.39
CA GLY A 329 17.70 -24.93 12.68
C GLY A 329 16.71 -25.77 13.50
N ALA A 330 16.32 -25.32 14.68
CA ALA A 330 15.25 -25.96 15.44
C ALA A 330 13.91 -25.82 14.70
N VAL A 331 13.07 -26.85 14.78
CA VAL A 331 11.67 -26.73 14.38
C VAL A 331 10.96 -25.91 15.46
N HIS A 332 10.33 -24.82 15.08
CA HIS A 332 9.70 -23.91 16.02
C HIS A 332 8.21 -24.25 16.17
N PRO A 333 7.85 -24.99 17.22
CA PRO A 333 6.43 -25.12 17.58
C PRO A 333 5.93 -23.77 18.10
N PRO A 334 4.63 -23.47 17.97
CA PRO A 334 4.05 -22.35 18.69
C PRO A 334 4.36 -22.52 20.17
N GLY A 335 4.66 -21.43 20.85
CA GLY A 335 4.72 -21.43 22.30
C GLY A 335 3.37 -21.89 22.86
N THR A 336 3.37 -22.42 24.07
CA THR A 336 2.11 -22.58 24.78
C THR A 336 1.46 -21.20 24.86
N PHE A 337 0.19 -21.12 24.46
CA PHE A 337 -0.59 -19.89 24.47
C PHE A 337 -0.73 -19.38 25.91
N SER A 338 0.20 -18.56 26.36
CA SER A 338 0.31 -18.12 27.75
C SER A 338 0.59 -16.63 27.91
N GLY A 339 0.67 -15.90 26.81
CA GLY A 339 0.87 -14.45 26.79
C GLY A 339 -0.43 -13.66 26.65
N PRO A 340 -0.35 -12.32 26.69
CA PRO A 340 -1.47 -11.45 26.35
C PRO A 340 -1.93 -11.73 24.91
N VAL A 341 -3.24 -11.64 24.70
CA VAL A 341 -3.86 -11.74 23.37
C VAL A 341 -3.94 -10.35 22.77
N ASN A 342 -3.52 -10.21 21.52
CA ASN A 342 -3.59 -8.96 20.79
C ASN A 342 -5.01 -8.69 20.26
N ALA A 343 -5.32 -7.43 19.97
CA ALA A 343 -6.48 -7.07 19.17
C ALA A 343 -6.39 -7.71 17.78
N LEU A 344 -7.52 -7.83 17.08
CA LEU A 344 -7.58 -8.54 15.80
C LEU A 344 -7.06 -7.72 14.62
N HIS A 345 -6.85 -6.41 14.79
CA HIS A 345 -6.18 -5.55 13.81
C HIS A 345 -5.35 -4.49 14.54
N GLY A 346 -4.29 -4.05 13.90
CA GLY A 346 -3.35 -3.09 14.46
C GLY A 346 -1.97 -3.23 13.86
N TRP A 347 -1.01 -2.68 14.60
CA TRP A 347 0.39 -2.67 14.19
C TRP A 347 1.32 -2.79 15.39
N ASP A 348 2.59 -3.11 15.11
CA ASP A 348 3.69 -3.01 16.08
C ASP A 348 4.96 -2.48 15.41
N PHE A 349 5.77 -1.82 16.21
CA PHE A 349 7.11 -1.40 15.85
C PHE A 349 8.06 -1.88 16.93
N ASN A 350 8.90 -2.84 16.59
CA ASN A 350 9.67 -3.56 17.59
C ASN A 350 11.03 -4.02 17.07
N THR A 351 11.84 -4.57 17.96
CA THR A 351 13.16 -5.11 17.64
C THR A 351 13.23 -6.58 18.00
N ASN A 352 13.84 -7.37 17.12
CA ASN A 352 14.15 -8.77 17.38
C ASN A 352 15.67 -8.96 17.40
N THR A 353 16.19 -9.71 18.39
CA THR A 353 17.64 -9.86 18.62
C THR A 353 18.02 -11.33 18.69
N SER A 354 18.75 -11.80 17.68
CA SER A 354 19.33 -13.14 17.59
C SER A 354 20.79 -13.18 18.00
N THR A 355 21.39 -14.35 18.07
CA THR A 355 22.79 -14.53 18.41
C THR A 355 23.52 -15.38 17.37
N ALA A 356 24.84 -15.52 17.48
CA ALA A 356 25.63 -16.42 16.64
C ALA A 356 25.21 -17.90 16.73
N PHE A 357 24.42 -18.30 17.75
CA PHE A 357 24.04 -19.69 18.01
C PHE A 357 22.55 -19.91 18.15
N GLN A 358 21.75 -18.85 18.13
CA GLN A 358 20.32 -18.90 18.36
C GLN A 358 19.56 -17.95 17.44
N ASP A 359 18.45 -18.43 16.90
CA ASP A 359 17.41 -17.61 16.32
C ASP A 359 16.58 -16.96 17.41
N SER A 360 15.88 -15.88 17.10
CA SER A 360 14.97 -15.22 18.03
C SER A 360 13.58 -15.08 17.43
N ILE A 361 12.56 -15.27 18.26
CA ILE A 361 11.16 -15.25 17.87
C ILE A 361 10.41 -14.27 18.77
N ASN A 362 9.66 -13.35 18.17
CA ASN A 362 8.63 -12.58 18.83
C ASN A 362 7.26 -13.19 18.47
N HIS A 363 6.47 -13.56 19.49
CA HIS A 363 5.17 -14.20 19.38
C HIS A 363 4.05 -13.18 19.54
N TYR A 364 3.05 -13.22 18.65
CA TYR A 364 1.83 -12.42 18.70
C TYR A 364 0.64 -13.35 18.75
N TYR A 365 -0.04 -13.44 19.90
CA TYR A 365 -1.17 -14.35 20.08
C TYR A 365 -2.49 -13.69 19.73
N PHE A 366 -3.32 -14.41 18.99
CA PHE A 366 -4.65 -13.99 18.59
C PHE A 366 -5.70 -15.02 18.97
N ASP A 367 -6.80 -14.55 19.53
CA ASP A 367 -8.00 -15.36 19.75
C ASP A 367 -9.05 -14.96 18.72
N VAL A 368 -9.02 -15.66 17.58
CA VAL A 368 -9.90 -15.40 16.43
C VAL A 368 -11.16 -16.23 16.63
N THR A 369 -12.00 -15.80 17.54
CA THR A 369 -13.25 -16.47 17.86
C THR A 369 -14.44 -15.57 17.57
N ASN A 370 -15.54 -16.16 17.10
CA ASN A 370 -16.80 -15.46 16.90
C ASN A 370 -17.93 -16.28 17.55
N SER A 371 -18.94 -15.58 18.02
CA SER A 371 -20.16 -16.18 18.56
C SER A 371 -21.03 -16.89 17.51
N SER A 372 -20.84 -16.61 16.23
CA SER A 372 -21.61 -17.21 15.14
C SER A 372 -20.93 -18.46 14.57
N PRO A 373 -21.55 -19.64 14.61
CA PRO A 373 -20.99 -20.83 14.00
C PRO A 373 -20.76 -20.67 12.50
N GLY A 374 -19.55 -21.02 12.05
CA GLY A 374 -19.19 -21.00 10.62
C GLY A 374 -18.67 -19.67 10.10
N THR A 375 -18.49 -18.66 10.95
CA THR A 375 -17.78 -17.43 10.56
C THR A 375 -16.35 -17.77 10.17
N VAL A 376 -15.92 -17.24 9.04
CA VAL A 376 -14.54 -17.30 8.58
C VAL A 376 -13.94 -15.89 8.60
N PHE A 377 -12.65 -15.84 8.89
CA PHE A 377 -11.90 -14.60 8.93
C PHE A 377 -10.99 -14.50 7.73
N THR A 378 -10.73 -13.29 7.29
CA THR A 378 -9.58 -13.01 6.44
C THR A 378 -8.42 -12.65 7.36
N ALA A 379 -7.29 -13.32 7.19
CA ALA A 379 -6.07 -12.95 7.91
C ALA A 379 -5.06 -12.38 6.94
N THR A 380 -4.50 -11.23 7.28
CA THR A 380 -3.37 -10.63 6.59
C THR A 380 -2.35 -10.11 7.60
N ALA A 381 -1.07 -10.32 7.30
CA ALA A 381 0.02 -9.80 8.13
C ALA A 381 1.20 -9.42 7.22
N THR A 382 1.74 -8.22 7.43
CA THR A 382 2.86 -7.67 6.67
C THR A 382 3.96 -7.23 7.62
N LEU A 383 5.13 -7.82 7.46
CA LEU A 383 6.36 -7.50 8.18
C LEU A 383 7.28 -6.71 7.25
N VAL A 384 7.81 -5.59 7.71
CA VAL A 384 8.73 -4.72 6.96
C VAL A 384 9.93 -4.36 7.83
N TRP A 385 11.12 -4.44 7.26
CA TRP A 385 12.35 -3.94 7.88
C TRP A 385 13.22 -3.24 6.83
N ASN A 386 14.18 -2.46 7.28
CA ASN A 386 15.04 -1.74 6.36
C ASN A 386 16.26 -2.59 5.96
N ARG A 387 16.69 -2.45 4.70
CA ARG A 387 18.05 -2.80 4.37
C ARG A 387 18.96 -1.85 5.14
N ALA A 388 19.77 -2.42 6.05
CA ALA A 388 20.69 -1.63 6.84
C ALA A 388 21.79 -1.02 5.98
N TYR A 389 22.16 0.19 6.29
CA TYR A 389 23.25 0.90 5.65
C TYR A 389 24.33 1.28 6.68
N ASN A 390 25.59 1.24 6.28
CA ASN A 390 26.67 1.87 7.04
C ASN A 390 27.51 2.74 6.10
N ALA A 391 28.20 3.75 6.64
CA ALA A 391 28.93 4.75 5.85
C ALA A 391 30.02 4.18 4.90
N ALA A 392 30.35 2.90 4.98
CA ALA A 392 31.25 2.22 4.04
C ALA A 392 30.57 1.77 2.74
N TYR A 393 29.28 2.00 2.59
CA TYR A 393 28.43 1.44 1.54
C TYR A 393 28.44 2.15 0.20
N MET A 394 29.09 3.26 0.09
CA MET A 394 29.30 3.89 -1.23
C MET A 394 29.98 2.93 -2.23
N ILE A 395 30.41 1.74 -1.80
CA ILE A 395 31.21 0.80 -2.59
C ILE A 395 30.65 -0.64 -2.61
N SER A 396 29.67 -0.99 -1.74
CA SER A 396 29.15 -2.37 -1.67
C SER A 396 27.68 -2.38 -1.30
N PRO A 397 26.82 -3.15 -2.01
CA PRO A 397 25.41 -3.25 -1.65
C PRO A 397 25.26 -3.74 -0.21
N GLY A 398 24.36 -3.09 0.52
CA GLY A 398 24.08 -3.42 1.92
C GLY A 398 23.60 -4.86 2.07
N THR A 399 23.90 -5.44 3.21
CA THR A 399 23.37 -6.73 3.60
C THR A 399 22.00 -6.55 4.23
N ILE A 400 21.11 -7.50 4.00
CA ILE A 400 19.80 -7.56 4.62
C ILE A 400 19.80 -8.64 5.71
N ASN A 401 19.21 -8.36 6.88
CA ASN A 401 18.89 -9.40 7.85
C ASN A 401 17.75 -10.27 7.33
N ASN A 402 17.78 -11.56 7.66
CA ASN A 402 16.68 -12.47 7.34
C ASN A 402 15.67 -12.45 8.48
N LEU A 403 14.47 -11.91 8.19
CA LEU A 403 13.29 -11.99 9.03
C LEU A 403 12.24 -12.79 8.30
N ASP A 404 11.64 -13.74 9.01
CA ASP A 404 10.58 -14.62 8.50
C ASP A 404 9.28 -14.39 9.28
N LEU A 405 8.15 -14.71 8.63
CA LEU A 405 6.83 -14.61 9.21
C LEU A 405 6.13 -15.98 9.16
N PHE A 406 5.67 -16.47 10.30
CA PHE A 406 4.96 -17.74 10.40
C PHE A 406 3.64 -17.55 11.14
N LEU A 407 2.60 -18.25 10.70
CA LEU A 407 1.33 -18.36 11.41
C LEU A 407 1.08 -19.82 11.79
N TYR A 408 0.90 -20.07 13.07
CA TYR A 408 0.57 -21.39 13.61
C TYR A 408 -0.82 -21.40 14.23
N ASP A 409 -1.52 -22.53 14.11
CA ASP A 409 -2.64 -22.84 14.98
C ASP A 409 -2.08 -23.18 16.36
N ALA A 410 -2.30 -22.29 17.33
CA ALA A 410 -1.76 -22.44 18.69
C ALA A 410 -2.37 -23.58 19.50
N SER A 411 -3.50 -24.16 19.05
CA SER A 411 -4.16 -25.30 19.70
C SER A 411 -3.55 -26.62 19.27
N THR A 412 -3.12 -26.73 18.01
CA THR A 412 -2.60 -27.97 17.42
C THR A 412 -1.09 -27.96 17.20
N GLY A 413 -0.46 -26.78 17.19
CA GLY A 413 0.93 -26.61 16.82
C GLY A 413 1.18 -26.72 15.31
N SER A 414 0.13 -26.73 14.49
CA SER A 414 0.25 -26.89 13.06
C SER A 414 0.58 -25.57 12.37
N LEU A 415 1.51 -25.60 11.43
CA LEU A 415 1.79 -24.45 10.55
C LEU A 415 0.59 -24.21 9.64
N VAL A 416 0.08 -22.97 9.62
CA VAL A 416 -1.03 -22.52 8.79
C VAL A 416 -0.52 -21.82 7.54
N ALA A 417 0.44 -20.90 7.71
CA ALA A 417 1.06 -20.15 6.61
C ALA A 417 2.47 -19.69 6.99
N SER A 418 3.29 -19.42 5.99
CA SER A 418 4.62 -18.82 6.18
C SER A 418 4.98 -17.91 5.03
N SER A 419 5.83 -16.92 5.31
CA SER A 419 6.51 -16.08 4.35
C SER A 419 7.98 -15.99 4.77
N VAL A 420 8.89 -16.51 3.93
CA VAL A 420 10.28 -16.82 4.28
C VAL A 420 11.24 -16.45 3.14
N SER A 421 10.98 -15.33 2.46
CA SER A 421 11.89 -14.83 1.42
C SER A 421 13.21 -14.40 2.06
N THR A 422 14.30 -14.81 1.45
CA THR A 422 15.66 -14.45 1.89
C THR A 422 16.25 -13.28 1.12
N VAL A 423 15.49 -12.73 0.18
CA VAL A 423 15.94 -11.62 -0.69
C VAL A 423 15.10 -10.35 -0.50
N ASP A 424 13.87 -10.47 -0.02
CA ASP A 424 12.98 -9.33 0.23
C ASP A 424 13.16 -8.79 1.66
N ASN A 425 12.85 -7.52 1.87
CA ASN A 425 12.69 -6.89 3.19
C ASN A 425 11.23 -6.70 3.58
N VAL A 426 10.37 -7.50 2.97
CA VAL A 426 8.95 -7.61 3.24
C VAL A 426 8.61 -9.08 3.34
N GLN A 427 7.84 -9.46 4.38
CA GLN A 427 7.14 -10.74 4.42
C GLN A 427 5.65 -10.48 4.49
N HIS A 428 4.86 -11.28 3.78
CA HIS A 428 3.42 -11.09 3.72
C HIS A 428 2.67 -12.42 3.74
N ILE A 429 1.72 -12.54 4.66
CA ILE A 429 0.78 -13.65 4.76
C ILE A 429 -0.61 -13.13 4.41
N TYR A 430 -1.33 -13.86 3.56
CA TYR A 430 -2.74 -13.63 3.26
C TYR A 430 -3.50 -14.95 3.23
N ILE A 431 -4.55 -15.05 4.05
CA ILE A 431 -5.42 -16.22 4.16
C ILE A 431 -6.86 -15.74 4.03
N PRO A 432 -7.51 -15.94 2.89
CA PRO A 432 -8.85 -15.43 2.63
C PRO A 432 -9.94 -16.13 3.47
N ARG A 433 -9.65 -17.29 4.03
CA ARG A 433 -10.59 -18.10 4.81
C ARG A 433 -9.91 -18.79 5.98
N LEU A 434 -9.61 -18.01 7.02
CA LEU A 434 -9.05 -18.54 8.27
C LEU A 434 -10.22 -19.01 9.17
N PRO A 435 -10.23 -20.27 9.63
CA PRO A 435 -11.21 -20.73 10.61
C PRO A 435 -11.12 -19.97 11.94
N ALA A 436 -12.19 -19.91 12.69
CA ALA A 436 -12.13 -19.46 14.07
C ALA A 436 -11.22 -20.38 14.89
N GLY A 437 -10.34 -19.79 15.72
CA GLY A 437 -9.34 -20.52 16.50
C GLY A 437 -8.37 -19.61 17.22
N ARG A 438 -7.35 -20.21 17.81
CA ARG A 438 -6.25 -19.49 18.45
C ARG A 438 -5.01 -19.60 17.59
N TYR A 439 -4.36 -18.48 17.37
CA TYR A 439 -3.22 -18.38 16.45
C TYR A 439 -2.02 -17.73 17.12
N ASP A 440 -0.84 -18.14 16.67
CA ASP A 440 0.45 -17.58 17.01
C ASP A 440 1.13 -17.08 15.73
N LEU A 441 1.14 -15.77 15.55
CA LEU A 441 1.91 -15.12 14.49
C LEU A 441 3.32 -14.87 15.05
N GLN A 442 4.32 -15.37 14.36
CA GLN A 442 5.71 -15.31 14.79
C GLN A 442 6.53 -14.46 13.84
N VAL A 443 7.20 -13.44 14.38
CA VAL A 443 8.29 -12.75 13.71
C VAL A 443 9.59 -13.38 14.14
N TRP A 444 10.25 -14.02 13.22
CA TRP A 444 11.47 -14.75 13.46
C TRP A 444 12.67 -14.02 12.85
N LYS A 445 13.71 -13.83 13.63
CA LYS A 445 15.00 -13.34 13.15
C LYS A 445 16.03 -14.45 13.19
N ALA A 446 16.57 -14.79 12.00
CA ALA A 446 17.65 -15.76 11.89
C ALA A 446 18.90 -15.33 12.64
N GLY A 447 19.52 -16.28 13.33
CA GLY A 447 20.84 -16.15 13.93
C GLY A 447 21.93 -16.78 13.07
N GLY A 448 23.13 -16.90 13.61
CA GLY A 448 24.27 -17.53 12.94
C GLY A 448 25.49 -16.62 12.83
N LEU A 449 26.59 -17.18 12.32
CA LEU A 449 27.87 -16.45 12.19
C LEU A 449 27.92 -15.50 10.98
N GLY A 450 26.93 -15.54 10.09
CA GLY A 450 26.89 -14.73 8.86
C GLY A 450 25.80 -13.66 8.85
N ILE A 451 25.17 -13.37 10.00
CA ILE A 451 24.12 -12.35 10.08
C ILE A 451 24.69 -10.93 9.93
N SER A 452 23.92 -10.05 9.32
CA SER A 452 24.29 -8.65 9.09
C SER A 452 24.40 -7.86 10.39
N SER A 453 23.47 -8.09 11.33
CA SER A 453 23.48 -7.53 12.69
C SER A 453 22.76 -8.46 13.66
N ALA A 454 23.10 -8.37 14.95
CA ALA A 454 22.42 -9.13 15.99
C ALA A 454 20.97 -8.70 16.15
N SER A 455 20.68 -7.42 16.03
CA SER A 455 19.33 -6.86 16.19
C SER A 455 18.81 -6.31 14.87
N GLU A 456 17.49 -6.45 14.64
CA GLU A 456 16.78 -5.81 13.55
C GLU A 456 15.48 -5.21 14.05
N THR A 457 15.25 -3.94 13.69
CA THR A 457 13.99 -3.25 13.98
C THR A 457 13.03 -3.40 12.81
N TYR A 458 11.83 -3.80 13.10
CA TYR A 458 10.78 -4.07 12.12
C TYR A 458 9.47 -3.36 12.46
N ALA A 459 8.64 -3.18 11.46
CA ALA A 459 7.23 -2.89 11.62
C ALA A 459 6.40 -4.10 11.19
N LEU A 460 5.33 -4.38 11.91
CA LEU A 460 4.35 -5.43 11.63
C LEU A 460 2.96 -4.81 11.60
N ALA A 461 2.24 -4.95 10.49
CA ALA A 461 0.81 -4.67 10.42
C ALA A 461 0.05 -5.98 10.31
N PHE A 462 -1.12 -6.08 10.95
CA PHE A 462 -1.93 -7.30 10.94
C PHE A 462 -3.42 -7.01 11.00
N ASP A 463 -4.21 -7.89 10.39
CA ASP A 463 -5.67 -7.86 10.41
C ASP A 463 -6.25 -9.27 10.34
N TYR A 464 -7.17 -9.56 11.27
CA TYR A 464 -7.97 -10.80 11.37
C TYR A 464 -9.44 -10.43 11.37
N SER A 465 -9.89 -9.75 10.31
CA SER A 465 -11.27 -9.29 10.20
C SER A 465 -12.20 -10.36 9.64
N SER A 466 -13.46 -10.31 10.04
CA SER A 466 -14.53 -11.06 9.40
C SER A 466 -15.51 -10.10 8.75
N THR A 467 -16.02 -10.49 7.59
CA THR A 467 -17.10 -9.74 6.92
C THR A 467 -18.35 -10.61 6.88
N GLU A 468 -19.40 -10.16 7.53
CA GLU A 468 -20.68 -10.86 7.58
C GLU A 468 -21.75 -10.03 6.88
N LEU A 469 -22.47 -10.67 5.92
CA LEU A 469 -23.62 -10.07 5.25
C LEU A 469 -24.88 -10.35 6.05
N THR A 470 -25.53 -9.31 6.53
CA THR A 470 -26.84 -9.39 7.16
C THR A 470 -27.92 -9.06 6.16
N VAL A 471 -28.98 -9.85 6.15
CA VAL A 471 -30.14 -9.70 5.26
C VAL A 471 -31.39 -9.50 6.09
N SER A 472 -32.15 -8.46 5.79
CA SER A 472 -33.46 -8.21 6.40
C SER A 472 -34.51 -7.86 5.35
N GLU A 473 -35.77 -8.19 5.59
CA GLU A 473 -36.89 -7.88 4.70
C GLU A 473 -37.89 -6.97 5.39
N SER A 474 -38.33 -5.93 4.71
CA SER A 474 -39.37 -5.04 5.19
C SER A 474 -40.14 -4.40 4.02
N GLY A 475 -41.46 -4.53 4.01
CA GLY A 475 -42.32 -3.87 3.03
C GLY A 475 -42.09 -4.30 1.58
N GLY A 476 -41.62 -5.53 1.35
CA GLY A 476 -41.28 -6.06 0.02
C GLY A 476 -39.90 -5.63 -0.50
N ASN A 477 -39.11 -4.92 0.33
CA ASN A 477 -37.73 -4.60 0.04
C ASN A 477 -36.80 -5.49 0.87
N VAL A 478 -35.67 -5.85 0.28
CA VAL A 478 -34.56 -6.54 0.96
C VAL A 478 -33.49 -5.50 1.30
N THR A 479 -33.11 -5.44 2.55
CA THR A 479 -31.98 -4.63 3.02
C THR A 479 -30.81 -5.54 3.36
N LEU A 480 -29.70 -5.30 2.68
CA LEU A 480 -28.42 -5.95 2.88
C LEU A 480 -27.54 -5.00 3.68
N SER A 481 -26.86 -5.50 4.70
CA SER A 481 -25.88 -4.69 5.45
C SER A 481 -24.63 -5.48 5.81
N TRP A 482 -23.48 -4.83 5.76
CA TRP A 482 -22.18 -5.39 6.11
C TRP A 482 -21.26 -4.31 6.68
N PRO A 483 -20.22 -4.69 7.46
CA PRO A 483 -19.28 -3.70 7.99
C PRO A 483 -18.61 -2.88 6.90
N LEU A 484 -18.33 -1.59 7.18
CA LEU A 484 -17.54 -0.76 6.28
C LEU A 484 -16.08 -1.25 6.21
N TYR A 485 -15.53 -1.72 7.32
CA TYR A 485 -14.20 -2.31 7.40
C TYR A 485 -14.28 -3.84 7.56
N PRO A 486 -13.47 -4.64 6.84
CA PRO A 486 -12.56 -4.20 5.77
C PRO A 486 -13.34 -3.78 4.52
N ASP A 487 -12.85 -2.73 3.86
CA ASP A 487 -13.40 -2.19 2.62
C ASP A 487 -13.07 -3.08 1.40
N GLY A 488 -13.70 -2.76 0.27
CA GLY A 488 -13.48 -3.46 -1.00
C GLY A 488 -14.37 -4.69 -1.19
N PHE A 489 -15.57 -4.73 -0.59
CA PHE A 489 -16.58 -5.75 -0.84
C PHE A 489 -17.79 -5.17 -1.59
N GLY A 490 -18.20 -5.89 -2.65
CA GLY A 490 -19.43 -5.67 -3.37
C GLY A 490 -20.45 -6.78 -3.12
N VAL A 491 -21.72 -6.52 -3.42
CA VAL A 491 -22.80 -7.50 -3.36
C VAL A 491 -22.96 -8.17 -4.70
N GLU A 492 -23.02 -9.48 -4.72
CA GLU A 492 -23.44 -10.28 -5.86
C GLU A 492 -24.76 -10.98 -5.56
N ALA A 493 -25.60 -11.11 -6.57
CA ALA A 493 -26.89 -11.77 -6.50
C ALA A 493 -26.98 -12.94 -7.48
N SER A 494 -27.75 -13.96 -7.11
CA SER A 494 -28.10 -15.08 -8.00
C SER A 494 -29.54 -15.55 -7.76
N PRO A 495 -30.28 -15.95 -8.80
CA PRO A 495 -31.65 -16.45 -8.66
C PRO A 495 -31.70 -17.89 -8.14
N ASP A 496 -30.59 -18.64 -8.12
CA ASP A 496 -30.58 -20.06 -7.76
C ASP A 496 -29.28 -20.50 -7.04
N LEU A 497 -29.35 -21.61 -6.32
CA LEU A 497 -28.22 -22.31 -5.70
C LEU A 497 -28.26 -23.81 -6.03
N PRO A 498 -27.11 -24.44 -6.36
CA PRO A 498 -25.78 -23.84 -6.51
C PRO A 498 -25.67 -23.08 -7.84
N SER A 499 -25.46 -21.79 -7.76
CA SER A 499 -25.34 -20.95 -8.95
C SER A 499 -23.92 -21.01 -9.51
N GLN A 500 -23.82 -21.08 -10.84
CA GLN A 500 -22.59 -20.81 -11.59
C GLN A 500 -22.56 -19.38 -12.14
N GLN A 501 -23.65 -18.63 -11.96
CA GLN A 501 -23.78 -17.27 -12.46
C GLN A 501 -24.16 -16.34 -11.30
N TRP A 502 -23.21 -15.55 -10.86
CA TRP A 502 -23.42 -14.46 -9.93
C TRP A 502 -23.33 -13.14 -10.69
N THR A 503 -24.23 -12.23 -10.40
CA THR A 503 -24.28 -10.90 -11.02
C THR A 503 -23.93 -9.86 -9.99
N THR A 504 -22.92 -9.05 -10.27
CA THR A 504 -22.51 -7.94 -9.40
C THR A 504 -23.62 -6.88 -9.37
N ASN A 505 -23.97 -6.44 -8.18
CA ASN A 505 -24.86 -5.29 -8.01
C ASN A 505 -24.01 -4.02 -8.00
N ASN A 506 -24.21 -3.18 -9.01
CA ASN A 506 -23.44 -1.94 -9.20
C ASN A 506 -24.06 -0.71 -8.51
N LEU A 507 -25.09 -0.90 -7.67
CA LEU A 507 -25.63 0.21 -6.89
C LEU A 507 -24.69 0.51 -5.71
N PRO A 508 -24.28 1.77 -5.52
CA PRO A 508 -23.44 2.12 -4.38
C PRO A 508 -24.21 1.92 -3.07
N PRO A 509 -23.60 1.32 -2.04
CA PRO A 509 -24.21 1.24 -0.73
C PRO A 509 -24.27 2.62 -0.08
N THR A 510 -25.20 2.79 0.86
CA THR A 510 -25.20 3.95 1.75
C THR A 510 -24.43 3.61 3.02
N VAL A 511 -23.46 4.43 3.38
CA VAL A 511 -22.73 4.27 4.65
C VAL A 511 -23.56 4.84 5.79
N ILE A 512 -23.82 4.03 6.81
CA ILE A 512 -24.55 4.45 8.03
C ILE A 512 -23.60 4.52 9.21
N SER A 513 -23.57 5.68 9.87
CA SER A 513 -22.77 5.93 11.09
C SER A 513 -21.26 5.71 10.90
N GLY A 514 -20.74 5.76 9.66
CA GLY A 514 -19.32 5.53 9.36
C GLY A 514 -18.82 4.11 9.64
N THR A 515 -19.72 3.13 9.87
CA THR A 515 -19.33 1.77 10.28
C THR A 515 -19.99 0.66 9.46
N THR A 516 -21.05 0.98 8.73
CA THR A 516 -21.89 -0.03 8.08
C THR A 516 -22.31 0.39 6.69
N ASN A 517 -22.05 -0.47 5.72
CA ASN A 517 -22.62 -0.40 4.37
C ASN A 517 -24.05 -0.92 4.38
N VAL A 518 -24.96 -0.23 3.72
CA VAL A 518 -26.35 -0.63 3.57
C VAL A 518 -26.80 -0.50 2.12
N LEU A 519 -27.36 -1.56 1.57
CA LEU A 519 -27.93 -1.61 0.23
C LEU A 519 -29.38 -2.09 0.32
N THR A 520 -30.33 -1.28 -0.17
CA THR A 520 -31.74 -1.65 -0.22
C THR A 520 -32.12 -1.98 -1.66
N LEU A 521 -32.67 -3.18 -1.85
CA LEU A 521 -33.06 -3.73 -3.13
C LEU A 521 -34.56 -3.99 -3.13
N SER A 522 -35.20 -3.85 -4.30
CA SER A 522 -36.56 -4.30 -4.54
C SER A 522 -36.48 -5.57 -5.41
N PRO A 523 -36.52 -6.78 -4.82
CA PRO A 523 -36.33 -8.02 -5.55
C PRO A 523 -37.45 -8.21 -6.56
N THR A 524 -37.10 -8.64 -7.76
CA THR A 524 -38.05 -8.94 -8.83
C THR A 524 -38.40 -10.43 -8.95
N ASN A 525 -37.61 -11.28 -8.27
CA ASN A 525 -37.70 -12.72 -8.28
C ASN A 525 -38.31 -13.25 -6.98
N SER A 526 -38.94 -14.44 -7.05
CA SER A 526 -39.52 -15.11 -5.88
C SER A 526 -38.45 -15.63 -4.91
N TYR A 527 -37.23 -15.83 -5.40
CA TYR A 527 -36.04 -16.24 -4.63
C TYR A 527 -34.85 -15.51 -5.20
N GLU A 528 -33.99 -15.04 -4.30
CA GLU A 528 -32.74 -14.42 -4.65
C GLU A 528 -31.73 -14.70 -3.54
N PHE A 529 -30.49 -15.04 -3.91
CA PHE A 529 -29.38 -15.32 -3.02
C PHE A 529 -28.35 -14.22 -3.15
N PHE A 530 -27.75 -13.82 -2.04
CA PHE A 530 -26.77 -12.75 -1.97
C PHE A 530 -25.48 -13.24 -1.35
N ARG A 531 -24.36 -12.70 -1.83
CA ARG A 531 -23.05 -12.86 -1.19
C ARG A 531 -22.25 -11.58 -1.27
N LEU A 532 -21.29 -11.44 -0.37
CA LEU A 532 -20.23 -10.46 -0.50
C LEU A 532 -19.09 -11.08 -1.30
N GLN A 533 -18.61 -10.34 -2.24
CA GLN A 533 -17.47 -10.67 -3.07
C GLN A 533 -16.58 -9.45 -3.16
N ARG A 534 -15.25 -9.64 -3.12
CA ARG A 534 -14.35 -8.59 -3.56
C ARG A 534 -14.53 -8.45 -5.06
N PRO A 535 -14.77 -7.24 -5.57
CA PRO A 535 -15.02 -7.05 -7.00
C PRO A 535 -13.87 -7.61 -7.82
N ASP A 536 -14.23 -8.16 -8.97
CA ASP A 536 -13.29 -8.37 -10.04
C ASP A 536 -12.94 -6.98 -10.59
N PHE A 537 -11.86 -6.39 -10.11
CA PHE A 537 -11.38 -5.12 -10.65
C PHE A 537 -11.03 -5.26 -12.14
#